data_28cb7998dd9886ffb1fc0e9626fa5707
#
_entry.id   28cb7998dd9886ffb1fc0e9626fa5707
#
_cell.length_a   1.000
_cell.length_b   1.000
_cell.length_c   1.000
_cell.angle_alpha   90.00
_cell.angle_beta   90.00
_cell.angle_gamma   90.00
#
_symmetry.space_group_name_H-M   'P 1'
#
loop_
_entity.id
_entity.type
_entity.pdbx_description
1 polymer ?
#
loop_
_entity_poly.entity_id
_entity_poly.type
_entity_poly.pdbx_seq_one_letter_code
_entity_poly.pdbx_strand_id
1 'polypeptide(L)'
;MNQPATIFAISDLAREFGITPRTIRFWEDQGILSPEREGNKRVFTRRDRARLKMALRGKRLGLSLAEIKDLIGMYNSTEDETPQLLECLRVMSKRREALEQQREDIEAMLSEIGQFEQQCQQELARRDAPK
;
A
#
# COMPACT_ATOMS: atom_id res chain seq x y z
N MET A 1 9.08 -19.91 30.41
CA MET A 1 8.14 -18.80 30.50
C MET A 1 7.28 -18.76 29.27
N ASN A 2 6.03 -19.10 29.44
CA ASN A 2 5.13 -19.15 28.28
C ASN A 2 4.67 -17.75 27.90
N GLN A 3 5.14 -17.28 26.77
CA GLN A 3 4.44 -16.17 26.14
C GLN A 3 3.05 -16.68 25.78
N PRO A 4 1.99 -15.98 26.20
CA PRO A 4 0.67 -16.38 25.75
C PRO A 4 0.67 -16.38 24.23
N ALA A 5 0.19 -17.45 23.63
CA ALA A 5 -0.04 -17.49 22.20
C ALA A 5 -0.96 -16.31 21.91
N THR A 6 -0.43 -15.28 21.25
CA THR A 6 -1.23 -14.11 20.95
C THR A 6 -2.10 -14.44 19.75
N ILE A 7 -3.39 -14.50 20.01
CA ILE A 7 -4.38 -14.71 18.96
C ILE A 7 -5.27 -13.47 18.89
N PHE A 8 -5.80 -13.23 17.70
CA PHE A 8 -6.60 -12.06 17.44
C PHE A 8 -7.91 -12.46 16.79
N ALA A 9 -8.99 -11.85 17.24
CA ALA A 9 -10.27 -11.91 16.54
C ALA A 9 -10.24 -10.94 15.36
N ILE A 10 -11.11 -11.16 14.38
CA ILE A 10 -11.20 -10.27 13.23
C ILE A 10 -11.49 -8.83 13.66
N SER A 11 -12.30 -8.64 14.70
CA SER A 11 -12.61 -7.32 15.24
C SER A 11 -11.40 -6.62 15.84
N ASP A 12 -10.48 -7.39 16.45
CA ASP A 12 -9.24 -6.85 17.02
C ASP A 12 -8.36 -6.26 15.93
N LEU A 13 -8.18 -7.00 14.85
CA LEU A 13 -7.36 -6.57 13.71
C LEU A 13 -8.02 -5.39 12.97
N ALA A 14 -9.34 -5.44 12.80
CA ALA A 14 -10.08 -4.36 12.17
C ALA A 14 -9.87 -3.05 12.93
N ARG A 15 -9.95 -3.11 14.25
CA ARG A 15 -9.76 -1.95 15.13
C ARG A 15 -8.32 -1.45 15.10
N GLU A 16 -7.36 -2.35 15.19
CA GLU A 16 -5.94 -2.00 15.23
C GLU A 16 -5.52 -1.26 13.96
N PHE A 17 -5.95 -1.74 12.80
CA PHE A 17 -5.53 -1.19 11.51
C PHE A 17 -6.50 -0.18 10.92
N GLY A 18 -7.61 0.08 11.59
CA GLY A 18 -8.60 1.05 11.10
C GLY A 18 -9.26 0.62 9.79
N ILE A 19 -9.50 -0.68 9.63
CA ILE A 19 -10.11 -1.26 8.44
C ILE A 19 -11.35 -2.06 8.83
N THR A 20 -12.14 -2.43 7.83
CA THR A 20 -13.35 -3.22 8.06
C THR A 20 -13.04 -4.72 8.09
N PRO A 21 -13.86 -5.53 8.77
CA PRO A 21 -13.75 -6.98 8.67
C PRO A 21 -13.83 -7.49 7.23
N ARG A 22 -14.59 -6.80 6.39
CA ARG A 22 -14.68 -7.13 4.96
C ARG A 22 -13.33 -7.04 4.27
N THR A 23 -12.56 -6.00 4.58
CA THR A 23 -11.21 -5.83 4.05
C THR A 23 -10.30 -6.97 4.50
N ILE A 24 -10.40 -7.40 5.76
CA ILE A 24 -9.61 -8.51 6.28
C ILE A 24 -9.97 -9.80 5.56
N ARG A 25 -11.27 -10.06 5.32
CA ARG A 25 -11.72 -11.23 4.56
C ARG A 25 -11.19 -11.20 3.13
N PHE A 26 -11.08 -10.02 2.53
CA PHE A 26 -10.46 -9.87 1.21
C PHE A 26 -9.02 -10.42 1.21
N TRP A 27 -8.21 -10.04 2.19
CA TRP A 27 -6.83 -10.52 2.29
C TRP A 27 -6.75 -12.02 2.57
N GLU A 28 -7.71 -12.54 3.31
CA GLU A 28 -7.85 -13.99 3.50
C GLU A 28 -8.16 -14.68 2.16
N ASP A 29 -9.10 -14.14 1.39
CA ASP A 29 -9.46 -14.68 0.08
C ASP A 29 -8.28 -14.65 -0.89
N GLN A 30 -7.40 -13.68 -0.74
CA GLN A 30 -6.20 -13.58 -1.57
C GLN A 30 -5.07 -14.51 -1.11
N GLY A 31 -5.28 -15.27 -0.05
CA GLY A 31 -4.29 -16.22 0.45
C GLY A 31 -3.19 -15.60 1.30
N ILE A 32 -3.32 -14.34 1.66
CA ILE A 32 -2.33 -13.64 2.48
C ILE A 32 -2.51 -13.97 3.96
N LEU A 33 -3.75 -14.11 4.39
CA LEU A 33 -4.09 -14.51 5.73
C LEU A 33 -4.66 -15.92 5.70
N SER A 34 -4.32 -16.71 6.72
CA SER A 34 -4.78 -18.09 6.86
C SER A 34 -5.22 -18.35 8.31
N PRO A 35 -6.31 -17.71 8.74
CA PRO A 35 -6.77 -17.93 10.12
C PRO A 35 -7.28 -19.34 10.32
N GLU A 36 -7.10 -19.84 11.53
CA GLU A 36 -7.75 -21.07 11.95
C GLU A 36 -9.19 -20.77 12.33
N ARG A 37 -10.02 -21.79 12.31
CA ARG A 37 -11.42 -21.68 12.70
C ARG A 37 -11.65 -22.39 14.03
N GLU A 38 -12.20 -21.68 14.99
CA GLU A 38 -12.76 -22.26 16.22
C GLU A 38 -14.28 -22.11 16.12
N GLY A 39 -14.95 -23.18 15.69
CA GLY A 39 -16.37 -23.11 15.38
C GLY A 39 -16.59 -22.19 14.18
N ASN A 40 -17.40 -21.15 14.35
CA ASN A 40 -17.67 -20.16 13.31
C ASN A 40 -16.74 -18.95 13.37
N LYS A 41 -15.79 -18.93 14.33
CA LYS A 41 -14.93 -17.78 14.53
C LYS A 41 -13.58 -17.98 13.88
N ARG A 42 -13.08 -16.90 13.26
CA ARG A 42 -11.72 -16.84 12.74
C ARG A 42 -10.76 -16.50 13.87
N VAL A 43 -9.66 -17.22 13.94
CA VAL A 43 -8.59 -16.97 14.92
C VAL A 43 -7.32 -16.65 14.15
N PHE A 44 -6.89 -15.41 14.25
CA PHE A 44 -5.70 -14.92 13.56
C PHE A 44 -4.48 -15.01 14.47
N THR A 45 -3.35 -15.39 13.90
CA THR A 45 -2.07 -15.51 14.60
C THR A 45 -1.27 -14.23 14.50
N ARG A 46 -0.15 -14.15 15.25
CA ARG A 46 0.84 -13.07 15.09
C ARG A 46 1.37 -12.96 13.68
N ARG A 47 1.54 -14.12 13.04
CA ARG A 47 2.00 -14.18 11.65
C ARG A 47 0.99 -13.54 10.72
N ASP A 48 -0.28 -13.83 10.90
CA ASP A 48 -1.35 -13.19 10.13
C ASP A 48 -1.35 -11.68 10.33
N ARG A 49 -1.18 -11.25 11.58
CA ARG A 49 -1.11 -9.82 11.88
C ARG A 49 0.05 -9.13 11.16
N ALA A 50 1.23 -9.74 11.19
CA ALA A 50 2.42 -9.21 10.52
C ALA A 50 2.21 -9.13 9.01
N ARG A 51 1.61 -10.16 8.42
CA ARG A 51 1.29 -10.21 7.00
C ARG A 51 0.27 -9.15 6.60
N LEU A 52 -0.76 -8.97 7.42
CA LEU A 52 -1.76 -7.95 7.18
C LEU A 52 -1.13 -6.56 7.21
N LYS A 53 -0.29 -6.28 8.21
CA LYS A 53 0.42 -5.01 8.32
C LYS A 53 1.25 -4.72 7.07
N MET A 54 1.95 -5.72 6.58
CA MET A 54 2.77 -5.63 5.39
C MET A 54 1.95 -5.42 4.12
N ALA A 55 0.84 -6.16 3.99
CA ALA A 55 -0.07 -6.02 2.87
C ALA A 55 -0.68 -4.63 2.78
N LEU A 56 -1.12 -4.10 3.92
CA LEU A 56 -1.70 -2.75 3.98
C LEU A 56 -0.66 -1.68 3.66
N ARG A 57 0.58 -1.86 4.10
CA ARG A 57 1.68 -0.96 3.75
C ARG A 57 1.96 -0.99 2.25
N GLY A 58 2.04 -2.18 1.67
CA GLY A 58 2.26 -2.34 0.23
C GLY A 58 1.17 -1.68 -0.59
N LYS A 59 -0.07 -1.88 -0.20
CA LYS A 59 -1.22 -1.24 -0.86
C LYS A 59 -1.11 0.28 -0.80
N ARG A 60 -0.75 0.82 0.35
CA ARG A 60 -0.60 2.27 0.56
C ARG A 60 0.51 2.85 -0.33
N LEU A 61 1.56 2.08 -0.58
CA LEU A 61 2.66 2.49 -1.46
C LEU A 61 2.33 2.31 -2.94
N GLY A 62 1.17 1.74 -3.24
CA GLY A 62 0.72 1.54 -4.61
C GLY A 62 1.29 0.31 -5.29
N LEU A 63 1.74 -0.68 -4.52
CA LEU A 63 2.17 -1.95 -5.08
C LEU A 63 0.98 -2.73 -5.62
N SER A 64 1.20 -3.51 -6.66
CA SER A 64 0.19 -4.40 -7.20
C SER A 64 -0.07 -5.56 -6.23
N LEU A 65 -1.23 -6.19 -6.34
CA LEU A 65 -1.55 -7.36 -5.54
C LEU A 65 -0.52 -8.47 -5.73
N ALA A 66 -0.08 -8.68 -6.98
CA ALA A 66 0.95 -9.67 -7.28
C ALA A 66 2.27 -9.37 -6.57
N GLU A 67 2.68 -8.11 -6.57
CA GLU A 67 3.89 -7.68 -5.87
C GLU A 67 3.78 -7.88 -4.37
N ILE A 68 2.62 -7.57 -3.79
CA ILE A 68 2.35 -7.78 -2.36
C ILE A 68 2.42 -9.27 -2.02
N LYS A 69 1.81 -10.11 -2.83
CA LYS A 69 1.83 -11.58 -2.64
C LYS A 69 3.26 -12.13 -2.70
N ASP A 70 4.04 -11.67 -3.66
CA ASP A 70 5.43 -12.10 -3.81
C ASP A 70 6.25 -11.74 -2.58
N LEU A 71 6.14 -10.51 -2.10
CA LEU A 71 6.86 -10.06 -0.91
C LEU A 71 6.49 -10.87 0.33
N ILE A 72 5.20 -11.11 0.53
CA ILE A 72 4.71 -11.86 1.68
C ILE A 72 5.07 -13.34 1.58
N GLY A 73 4.99 -13.91 0.37
CA GLY A 73 5.36 -15.31 0.13
C GLY A 73 6.79 -15.61 0.52
N MET A 74 7.69 -14.67 0.29
CA MET A 74 9.09 -14.83 0.64
C MET A 74 9.33 -14.83 2.15
N TYR A 75 8.46 -14.22 2.92
CA TYR A 75 8.59 -14.12 4.38
C TYR A 75 8.38 -15.46 5.11
N ASN A 76 8.02 -16.50 4.38
CA ASN A 76 7.77 -17.81 4.95
C ASN A 76 9.02 -18.70 5.04
N SER A 77 10.13 -18.26 4.47
CA SER A 77 11.37 -19.00 4.50
C SER A 77 12.05 -18.85 5.85
N THR A 78 12.48 -19.96 6.45
CA THR A 78 13.26 -19.94 7.69
C THR A 78 14.76 -19.88 7.41
N GLU A 79 15.12 -19.82 6.14
CA GLU A 79 16.51 -19.78 5.68
C GLU A 79 16.99 -18.33 5.56
N ASP A 80 18.13 -18.15 4.90
CA ASP A 80 18.75 -16.85 4.71
C ASP A 80 17.75 -15.84 4.11
N GLU A 81 17.59 -14.70 4.76
CA GLU A 81 16.67 -13.63 4.35
C GLU A 81 17.23 -12.76 3.21
N THR A 82 18.48 -12.98 2.82
CA THR A 82 19.13 -12.14 1.81
C THR A 82 18.36 -12.09 0.47
N PRO A 83 17.90 -13.22 -0.11
CA PRO A 83 17.14 -13.17 -1.35
C PRO A 83 15.85 -12.36 -1.21
N GLN A 84 15.20 -12.43 -0.07
CA GLN A 84 13.95 -11.69 0.21
C GLN A 84 14.21 -10.19 0.27
N LEU A 85 15.27 -9.79 0.95
CA LEU A 85 15.64 -8.38 1.06
C LEU A 85 16.03 -7.80 -0.30
N LEU A 86 16.76 -8.57 -1.12
CA LEU A 86 17.11 -8.14 -2.46
C LEU A 86 15.87 -7.96 -3.33
N GLU A 87 14.94 -8.91 -3.28
CA GLU A 87 13.69 -8.80 -4.03
C GLU A 87 12.85 -7.63 -3.55
N CYS A 88 12.79 -7.40 -2.24
CA CYS A 88 12.10 -6.25 -1.68
C CYS A 88 12.69 -4.93 -2.21
N LEU A 89 14.02 -4.82 -2.22
CA LEU A 89 14.70 -3.64 -2.77
C LEU A 89 14.38 -3.45 -4.25
N ARG A 90 14.34 -4.53 -5.01
CA ARG A 90 14.01 -4.48 -6.45
C ARG A 90 12.60 -3.94 -6.67
N VAL A 91 11.63 -4.45 -5.93
CA VAL A 91 10.24 -4.01 -6.03
C VAL A 91 10.09 -2.55 -5.61
N MET A 92 10.75 -2.17 -4.52
CA MET A 92 10.71 -0.79 -4.02
C MET A 92 11.37 0.18 -4.98
N SER A 93 12.51 -0.18 -5.56
CA SER A 93 13.21 0.64 -6.56
C SER A 93 12.34 0.88 -7.79
N LYS A 94 11.69 -0.15 -8.27
CA LYS A 94 10.80 -0.06 -9.41
C LYS A 94 9.63 0.87 -9.13
N ARG A 95 9.04 0.75 -7.93
CA ARG A 95 7.94 1.62 -7.52
C ARG A 95 8.40 3.08 -7.35
N ARG A 96 9.60 3.27 -6.79
CA ARG A 96 10.20 4.61 -6.65
C ARG A 96 10.36 5.29 -8.01
N GLU A 97 10.90 4.57 -8.99
CA GLU A 97 11.10 5.11 -10.34
C GLU A 97 9.77 5.53 -10.97
N ALA A 98 8.74 4.70 -10.82
CA ALA A 98 7.40 5.01 -11.32
C ALA A 98 6.84 6.28 -10.68
N LEU A 99 7.01 6.43 -9.38
CA LEU A 99 6.54 7.61 -8.63
C LEU A 99 7.32 8.87 -9.02
N GLU A 100 8.63 8.76 -9.22
CA GLU A 100 9.46 9.88 -9.66
C GLU A 100 9.05 10.34 -11.05
N GLN A 101 8.74 9.41 -11.95
CA GLN A 101 8.23 9.74 -13.26
C GLN A 101 6.87 10.44 -13.18
N GLN A 102 5.97 9.94 -12.34
CA GLN A 102 4.67 10.59 -12.10
C GLN A 102 4.85 12.01 -11.56
N ARG A 103 5.79 12.20 -10.65
CA ARG A 103 6.09 13.53 -10.10
C ARG A 103 6.54 14.49 -11.18
N GLU A 104 7.45 14.06 -12.05
CA GLU A 104 7.90 14.86 -13.18
C GLU A 104 6.76 15.22 -14.12
N ASP A 105 5.90 14.24 -14.41
CA ASP A 105 4.74 14.47 -15.27
C ASP A 105 3.77 15.47 -14.66
N ILE A 106 3.53 15.37 -13.35
CA ILE A 106 2.66 16.31 -12.63
C ILE A 106 3.27 17.71 -12.63
N GLU A 107 4.56 17.83 -12.38
CA GLU A 107 5.26 19.12 -12.41
C GLU A 107 5.15 19.78 -13.79
N ALA A 108 5.31 18.98 -14.84
CA ALA A 108 5.17 19.47 -16.22
C ALA A 108 3.74 19.98 -16.49
N MET A 109 2.73 19.22 -16.06
CA MET A 109 1.33 19.63 -16.22
C MET A 109 1.02 20.91 -15.43
N LEU A 110 1.51 21.00 -14.20
CA LEU A 110 1.32 22.21 -13.40
C LEU A 110 1.97 23.43 -14.03
N SER A 111 3.16 23.26 -14.59
CA SER A 111 3.84 24.34 -15.32
C SER A 111 3.04 24.80 -16.53
N GLU A 112 2.52 23.87 -17.30
CA GLU A 112 1.71 24.17 -18.48
C GLU A 112 0.41 24.88 -18.10
N ILE A 113 -0.25 24.44 -17.05
CA ILE A 113 -1.45 25.09 -16.52
C ILE A 113 -1.13 26.52 -16.10
N GLY A 114 -0.01 26.71 -15.38
CA GLY A 114 0.42 28.04 -14.94
C GLY A 114 0.64 29.00 -16.11
N GLN A 115 1.27 28.51 -17.18
CA GLN A 115 1.46 29.30 -18.41
C GLN A 115 0.14 29.67 -19.07
N PHE A 116 -0.79 28.72 -19.10
CA PHE A 116 -2.10 28.94 -19.69
C PHE A 116 -2.89 29.96 -18.87
N GLU A 117 -2.87 29.84 -17.56
CA GLU A 117 -3.51 30.82 -16.67
C GLU A 117 -2.94 32.22 -16.89
N GLN A 118 -1.62 32.32 -16.99
CA GLN A 118 -0.94 33.61 -17.23
C GLN A 118 -1.39 34.24 -18.54
N GLN A 119 -1.49 33.46 -19.61
CA GLN A 119 -1.98 33.92 -20.89
C GLN A 119 -3.42 34.45 -20.79
N CYS A 120 -4.28 33.73 -20.05
CA CYS A 120 -5.65 34.18 -19.83
C CYS A 120 -5.71 35.50 -19.06
N GLN A 121 -4.89 35.63 -18.03
CA GLN A 121 -4.81 36.85 -17.22
C GLN A 121 -4.35 38.02 -18.03
N GLN A 122 -3.35 37.83 -18.88
CA GLN A 122 -2.84 38.86 -19.78
C GLN A 122 -3.91 39.29 -20.77
N GLU A 123 -4.66 38.35 -21.32
CA GLU A 123 -5.72 38.66 -22.27
C GLU A 123 -6.87 39.43 -21.60
N LEU A 124 -7.24 39.04 -20.37
CA LEU A 124 -8.24 39.78 -19.61
C LEU A 124 -7.78 41.18 -19.29
N ALA A 125 -6.52 41.36 -18.87
CA ALA A 125 -5.96 42.68 -18.59
C ALA A 125 -5.96 43.57 -19.84
N ARG A 126 -5.66 42.99 -20.99
CA ARG A 126 -5.68 43.70 -22.26
C ARG A 126 -7.08 44.20 -22.62
N ARG A 127 -8.11 43.41 -22.35
CA ARG A 127 -9.51 43.79 -22.62
C ARG A 127 -10.03 44.87 -21.67
N ASP A 128 -9.53 44.90 -20.45
CA ASP A 128 -9.90 45.87 -19.42
C ASP A 128 -9.08 47.15 -19.53
N ALA A 129 -8.06 47.19 -20.38
CA ALA A 129 -7.20 48.37 -20.52
C ALA A 129 -7.99 49.54 -21.11
N PRO A 130 -7.90 50.74 -20.55
CA PRO A 130 -8.53 51.93 -21.16
C PRO A 130 -7.91 52.23 -22.52
N LYS A 131 -8.77 52.53 -23.46
CA LYS A 131 -8.36 52.95 -24.80
C LYS A 131 -7.71 54.35 -24.78
#